data_6c94c45d6f2f2d56de850c523ab65c40
#
_entry.id   6c94c45d6f2f2d56de850c523ab65c40
#
_cell.length_a   1.000
_cell.length_b   1.000
_cell.length_c   1.000
_cell.angle_alpha   90.00
_cell.angle_beta   90.00
_cell.angle_gamma   90.00
#
_symmetry.space_group_name_H-M   'P 1'
#
loop_
_entity.id
_entity.type
_entity.pdbx_description
1 polymer ?
#
loop_
_entity_poly.entity_id
_entity_poly.type
_entity_poly.pdbx_seq_one_letter_code
_entity_poly.pdbx_strand_id
1 'polypeptide(L)'
;MATLANDVQRPFELGTINEVPVIAGDIIYEGAVVGDNASGYARPLQAGDYFYGFAEARTDNVNGAAGDQKIRVRTQGAVELPIAGLAITNIGAAVYASDDDTFTLTATANTYIGRVARFVKSGVGVVTFNTLITAAA
;
A
#
# COMPACT_ATOMS: atom_id res chain seq x y z
N MET A 1 12.34 7.46 -32.61
CA MET A 1 12.20 8.24 -31.36
C MET A 1 11.66 9.61 -31.71
N ALA A 2 10.69 10.08 -30.95
CA ALA A 2 10.09 11.39 -31.13
C ALA A 2 10.49 12.30 -29.96
N THR A 3 10.67 13.59 -30.25
CA THR A 3 10.85 14.62 -29.23
C THR A 3 9.68 15.58 -29.31
N LEU A 4 9.36 16.23 -28.17
CA LEU A 4 8.34 17.27 -28.18
C LEU A 4 8.75 18.38 -29.13
N ALA A 5 7.79 18.84 -29.93
CA ALA A 5 8.00 19.96 -30.85
C ALA A 5 7.46 21.28 -30.28
N ASN A 6 6.61 21.21 -29.27
CA ASN A 6 5.99 22.35 -28.60
C ASN A 6 5.81 22.03 -27.13
N ASP A 7 5.57 23.08 -26.34
CA ASP A 7 5.26 22.92 -24.92
C ASP A 7 3.96 22.12 -24.74
N VAL A 8 3.95 21.27 -23.74
CA VAL A 8 2.76 20.49 -23.36
C VAL A 8 2.50 20.68 -21.88
N GLN A 9 1.32 21.19 -21.55
CA GLN A 9 0.89 21.23 -20.14
C GLN A 9 0.39 19.87 -19.73
N ARG A 10 0.92 19.36 -18.62
CA ARG A 10 0.54 18.06 -18.09
C ARG A 10 -0.06 18.24 -16.70
N PRO A 11 -1.12 17.51 -16.37
CA PRO A 11 -1.66 17.56 -15.01
C PRO A 11 -0.68 16.89 -14.05
N PHE A 12 -0.29 17.59 -13.00
CA PHE A 12 0.57 17.06 -11.94
C PHE A 12 -0.21 16.92 -10.66
N GLU A 13 0.15 15.91 -9.86
CA GLU A 13 -0.40 15.67 -8.53
C GLU A 13 0.75 15.65 -7.53
N LEU A 14 0.44 15.94 -6.26
CA LEU A 14 1.45 15.84 -5.20
C LEU A 14 1.93 14.42 -4.98
N GLY A 15 1.09 13.43 -5.32
CA GLY A 15 1.47 12.03 -5.22
C GLY A 15 1.32 11.41 -3.85
N THR A 16 0.73 12.12 -2.88
CA THR A 16 0.49 11.57 -1.54
C THR A 16 -0.80 10.76 -1.44
N ILE A 17 -1.72 10.98 -2.38
CA ILE A 17 -2.99 10.27 -2.49
C ILE A 17 -3.13 9.77 -3.91
N ASN A 18 -3.59 8.53 -4.06
CA ASN A 18 -3.92 7.94 -5.35
C ASN A 18 -5.34 7.42 -5.31
N GLU A 19 -6.03 7.44 -6.46
CA GLU A 19 -7.34 6.82 -6.60
C GLU A 19 -7.22 5.65 -7.55
N VAL A 20 -7.70 4.48 -7.12
CA VAL A 20 -7.56 3.25 -7.89
C VAL A 20 -8.94 2.59 -8.01
N PRO A 21 -9.31 2.11 -9.21
CA PRO A 21 -10.58 1.38 -9.38
C PRO A 21 -10.53 0.06 -8.58
N VAL A 22 -11.65 -0.27 -7.95
CA VAL A 22 -11.76 -1.44 -7.06
C VAL A 22 -12.28 -2.64 -7.83
N ILE A 23 -11.85 -3.84 -7.45
CA ILE A 23 -12.34 -5.09 -8.03
C ILE A 23 -13.85 -5.23 -7.81
N ALA A 24 -14.49 -6.09 -8.60
CA ALA A 24 -15.88 -6.43 -8.44
C ALA A 24 -16.10 -7.20 -7.13
N GLY A 25 -17.21 -6.92 -6.47
CA GLY A 25 -17.71 -7.78 -5.40
C GLY A 25 -16.96 -7.73 -4.07
N ASP A 26 -16.24 -6.65 -3.76
CA ASP A 26 -15.45 -6.58 -2.52
C ASP A 26 -15.58 -5.23 -1.83
N ILE A 27 -15.19 -5.21 -0.56
CA ILE A 27 -15.09 -4.01 0.27
C ILE A 27 -13.64 -3.83 0.68
N ILE A 28 -13.14 -2.59 0.60
CA ILE A 28 -11.85 -2.23 1.18
C ILE A 28 -12.13 -1.30 2.35
N TYR A 29 -11.72 -1.71 3.54
CA TYR A 29 -11.96 -0.93 4.75
C TYR A 29 -10.88 0.12 4.94
N GLU A 30 -11.22 1.19 5.63
CA GLU A 30 -10.25 2.22 6.01
C GLU A 30 -9.09 1.58 6.79
N GLY A 31 -7.86 1.95 6.46
CA GLY A 31 -6.66 1.42 7.12
C GLY A 31 -6.13 0.12 6.52
N ALA A 32 -6.87 -0.51 5.62
CA ALA A 32 -6.40 -1.74 4.97
C ALA A 32 -5.23 -1.46 4.03
N VAL A 33 -4.31 -2.41 3.93
CA VAL A 33 -3.30 -2.39 2.89
C VAL A 33 -3.97 -2.75 1.57
N VAL A 34 -3.72 -1.96 0.54
CA VAL A 34 -4.37 -2.12 -0.76
C VAL A 34 -3.36 -2.68 -1.76
N GLY A 35 -3.76 -3.74 -2.45
CA GLY A 35 -2.93 -4.39 -3.46
C GLY A 35 -3.57 -4.37 -4.84
N ASP A 36 -2.76 -4.68 -5.84
CA ASP A 36 -3.19 -4.81 -7.24
C ASP A 36 -3.49 -6.28 -7.52
N ASN A 37 -4.66 -6.55 -8.09
CA ASN A 37 -5.05 -7.91 -8.47
C ASN A 37 -4.35 -8.44 -9.74
N ALA A 38 -3.28 -7.77 -10.19
CA ALA A 38 -2.54 -8.04 -11.41
C ALA A 38 -3.27 -7.62 -12.70
N SER A 39 -4.51 -7.13 -12.57
CA SER A 39 -5.26 -6.58 -13.71
C SER A 39 -5.50 -5.07 -13.55
N GLY A 40 -4.84 -4.44 -12.58
CA GLY A 40 -4.92 -3.00 -12.36
C GLY A 40 -6.00 -2.56 -11.39
N TYR A 41 -6.75 -3.50 -10.79
CA TYR A 41 -7.82 -3.18 -9.87
C TYR A 41 -7.38 -3.39 -8.42
N ALA A 42 -7.80 -2.48 -7.56
CA ALA A 42 -7.48 -2.52 -6.13
C ALA A 42 -8.27 -3.60 -5.41
N ARG A 43 -7.62 -4.29 -4.49
CA ARG A 43 -8.26 -5.25 -3.58
C ARG A 43 -7.58 -5.20 -2.22
N PRO A 44 -8.22 -5.73 -1.16
CA PRO A 44 -7.48 -5.97 0.07
C PRO A 44 -6.25 -6.80 -0.25
N LEU A 45 -5.08 -6.34 0.16
CA LEU A 45 -3.80 -6.91 -0.29
C LEU A 45 -3.74 -8.41 -0.01
N GLN A 46 -3.25 -9.15 -1.00
CA GLN A 46 -2.86 -10.54 -0.85
C GLN A 46 -1.35 -10.63 -1.00
N ALA A 47 -0.74 -11.62 -0.36
CA ALA A 47 0.71 -11.79 -0.39
C ALA A 47 1.23 -11.83 -1.83
N GLY A 48 2.23 -11.00 -2.12
CA GLY A 48 2.82 -10.89 -3.45
C GLY A 48 2.21 -9.82 -4.33
N ASP A 49 1.10 -9.20 -3.93
CA ASP A 49 0.50 -8.12 -4.71
C ASP A 49 1.43 -6.90 -4.78
N TYR A 50 1.30 -6.11 -5.86
CA TYR A 50 1.86 -4.77 -5.89
C TYR A 50 1.17 -3.91 -4.82
N PHE A 51 1.95 -3.14 -4.07
CA PHE A 51 1.47 -2.31 -2.97
C PHE A 51 1.01 -0.94 -3.50
N TYR A 52 -0.28 -0.68 -3.45
CA TYR A 52 -0.83 0.63 -3.81
C TYR A 52 -0.77 1.66 -2.68
N GLY A 53 -0.78 1.21 -1.43
CA GLY A 53 -0.82 2.08 -0.26
C GLY A 53 -1.83 1.62 0.79
N PHE A 54 -2.13 2.52 1.74
CA PHE A 54 -3.13 2.28 2.78
C PHE A 54 -4.42 3.00 2.43
N ALA A 55 -5.55 2.32 2.60
CA ALA A 55 -6.86 2.91 2.34
C ALA A 55 -7.11 4.10 3.26
N GLU A 56 -7.35 5.28 2.67
CA GLU A 56 -7.68 6.50 3.41
C GLU A 56 -9.10 6.48 3.94
N ALA A 57 -9.99 5.78 3.23
CA ALA A 57 -11.39 5.67 3.58
C ALA A 57 -11.92 4.33 3.09
N ARG A 58 -13.08 3.93 3.62
CA ARG A 58 -13.75 2.71 3.21
C ARG A 58 -14.37 2.86 1.84
N THR A 59 -14.28 1.84 0.99
CA THR A 59 -14.98 1.78 -0.29
C THR A 59 -15.69 0.44 -0.43
N ASP A 60 -16.99 0.50 -0.69
CA ASP A 60 -17.85 -0.68 -0.81
C ASP A 60 -18.23 -0.90 -2.26
N ASN A 61 -17.73 -1.96 -2.88
CA ASN A 61 -18.06 -2.37 -4.24
C ASN A 61 -18.65 -3.78 -4.28
N VAL A 62 -19.30 -4.18 -3.18
CA VAL A 62 -19.84 -5.54 -3.04
C VAL A 62 -20.82 -5.88 -4.15
N ASN A 63 -21.64 -4.92 -4.56
CA ASN A 63 -22.66 -5.14 -5.59
C ASN A 63 -22.27 -4.57 -6.94
N GLY A 64 -21.04 -4.10 -7.12
CA GLY A 64 -20.59 -3.45 -8.33
C GLY A 64 -19.68 -4.30 -9.18
N ALA A 65 -19.51 -3.89 -10.43
CA ALA A 65 -18.53 -4.45 -11.34
C ALA A 65 -17.16 -3.81 -11.07
N ALA A 66 -16.11 -4.41 -11.60
CA ALA A 66 -14.77 -3.86 -11.50
C ALA A 66 -14.73 -2.43 -12.04
N GLY A 67 -14.21 -1.51 -11.23
CA GLY A 67 -14.10 -0.11 -11.62
C GLY A 67 -15.30 0.75 -11.31
N ASP A 68 -16.42 0.20 -10.84
CA ASP A 68 -17.60 0.98 -10.50
C ASP A 68 -17.33 1.94 -9.34
N GLN A 69 -16.47 1.55 -8.41
CA GLN A 69 -16.05 2.37 -7.28
C GLN A 69 -14.54 2.52 -7.28
N LYS A 70 -14.05 3.60 -6.70
CA LYS A 70 -12.61 3.87 -6.55
C LYS A 70 -12.27 4.00 -5.08
N ILE A 71 -11.06 3.56 -4.73
CA ILE A 71 -10.50 3.70 -3.39
C ILE A 71 -9.43 4.79 -3.40
N ARG A 72 -9.46 5.64 -2.39
CA ARG A 72 -8.37 6.60 -2.15
C ARG A 72 -7.36 5.96 -1.22
N VAL A 73 -6.10 5.95 -1.63
CA VAL A 73 -5.02 5.37 -0.86
C VAL A 73 -3.97 6.42 -0.54
N ARG A 74 -3.38 6.30 0.65
CA ARG A 74 -2.20 7.06 1.02
C ARG A 74 -1.00 6.34 0.45
N THR A 75 -0.21 7.04 -0.35
CA THR A 75 0.91 6.44 -1.08
C THR A 75 2.21 6.52 -0.31
N GLN A 76 2.31 7.41 0.67
CA GLN A 76 3.54 7.60 1.44
C GLN A 76 3.22 8.24 2.79
N GLY A 77 4.11 8.02 3.73
CA GLY A 77 3.98 8.56 5.08
C GLY A 77 4.55 7.63 6.13
N ALA A 78 4.06 7.79 7.36
CA ALA A 78 4.41 6.95 8.49
C ALA A 78 3.13 6.47 9.18
N VAL A 79 3.10 5.20 9.54
CA VAL A 79 1.91 4.58 10.12
C VAL A 79 2.31 3.64 11.25
N GLU A 80 1.53 3.62 12.33
CA GLU A 80 1.74 2.68 13.42
C GLU A 80 1.07 1.36 13.07
N LEU A 81 1.84 0.26 13.14
CA LEU A 81 1.36 -1.06 12.75
C LEU A 81 1.72 -2.10 13.81
N PRO A 82 0.85 -3.11 13.99
CA PRO A 82 1.21 -4.31 14.74
C PRO A 82 2.10 -5.19 13.84
N ILE A 83 3.27 -5.57 14.36
CA ILE A 83 4.23 -6.36 13.60
C ILE A 83 4.67 -7.54 14.46
N ALA A 84 4.39 -8.75 14.01
CA ALA A 84 4.73 -9.95 14.76
C ALA A 84 6.23 -10.02 15.02
N GLY A 85 6.59 -10.20 16.29
CA GLY A 85 7.98 -10.38 16.72
C GLY A 85 8.84 -9.13 16.73
N LEU A 86 8.25 -7.95 16.56
CA LEU A 86 9.03 -6.71 16.54
C LEU A 86 9.67 -6.44 17.91
N ALA A 87 10.97 -6.17 17.89
CA ALA A 87 11.75 -5.71 19.03
C ALA A 87 12.45 -4.40 18.68
N ILE A 88 12.97 -3.71 19.69
CA ILE A 88 13.65 -2.43 19.47
C ILE A 88 14.87 -2.55 18.55
N THR A 89 15.47 -3.73 18.50
CA THR A 89 16.62 -3.99 17.64
C THR A 89 16.25 -4.08 16.15
N ASN A 90 14.96 -4.09 15.84
CA ASN A 90 14.48 -4.17 14.45
C ASN A 90 14.31 -2.80 13.78
N ILE A 91 14.78 -1.72 14.39
CA ILE A 91 14.77 -0.39 13.75
C ILE A 91 15.49 -0.47 12.40
N GLY A 92 14.86 0.05 11.35
CA GLY A 92 15.40 0.00 9.99
C GLY A 92 15.09 -1.27 9.23
N ALA A 93 14.53 -2.28 9.89
CA ALA A 93 14.20 -3.55 9.22
C ALA A 93 13.05 -3.36 8.22
N ALA A 94 13.09 -4.13 7.13
CA ALA A 94 12.03 -4.15 6.15
C ALA A 94 10.78 -4.80 6.73
N VAL A 95 9.62 -4.25 6.41
CA VAL A 95 8.31 -4.75 6.85
C VAL A 95 7.53 -5.22 5.63
N TYR A 96 6.86 -6.34 5.77
CA TYR A 96 6.08 -6.98 4.72
C TYR A 96 4.65 -7.20 5.18
N ALA A 97 3.73 -7.23 4.23
CA ALA A 97 2.33 -7.56 4.47
C ALA A 97 2.02 -8.91 3.83
N SER A 98 1.37 -9.79 4.60
CA SER A 98 0.89 -11.07 4.09
C SER A 98 -0.57 -11.03 3.70
N ASP A 99 -1.31 -10.05 4.20
CA ASP A 99 -2.66 -9.69 3.79
C ASP A 99 -2.92 -8.23 4.14
N ASP A 100 -4.17 -7.79 4.10
CA ASP A 100 -4.50 -6.37 4.27
C ASP A 100 -4.36 -5.85 5.71
N ASP A 101 -4.11 -6.73 6.67
CA ASP A 101 -3.99 -6.34 8.09
C ASP A 101 -2.97 -7.19 8.85
N THR A 102 -2.12 -7.94 8.19
CA THR A 102 -1.10 -8.78 8.84
C THR A 102 0.29 -8.35 8.37
N PHE A 103 1.14 -8.00 9.33
CA PHE A 103 2.47 -7.44 9.07
C PHE A 103 3.55 -8.31 9.71
N THR A 104 4.66 -8.46 8.98
CA THR A 104 5.73 -9.36 9.39
C THR A 104 7.08 -8.83 8.91
N LEU A 105 8.15 -9.32 9.54
CA LEU A 105 9.52 -9.04 9.11
C LEU A 105 10.02 -10.09 8.11
N THR A 106 9.20 -11.08 7.78
CA THR A 106 9.56 -12.18 6.87
C THR A 106 9.24 -11.82 5.44
N ALA A 107 10.25 -11.86 4.57
CA ALA A 107 10.13 -11.47 3.17
C ALA A 107 9.40 -12.50 2.30
N THR A 108 9.59 -13.79 2.57
CA THR A 108 9.18 -14.88 1.67
C THR A 108 7.70 -14.82 1.29
N ALA A 109 7.45 -14.69 -0.01
CA ALA A 109 6.11 -14.65 -0.61
C ALA A 109 5.24 -13.46 -0.18
N ASN A 110 5.76 -12.54 0.62
CA ASN A 110 5.00 -11.40 1.13
C ASN A 110 5.32 -10.12 0.35
N THR A 111 4.49 -9.11 0.51
CA THR A 111 4.67 -7.83 -0.16
C THR A 111 5.46 -6.86 0.72
N TYR A 112 6.56 -6.33 0.20
CA TYR A 112 7.31 -5.28 0.88
C TYR A 112 6.47 -4.00 0.95
N ILE A 113 6.36 -3.41 2.15
CA ILE A 113 5.59 -2.18 2.33
C ILE A 113 6.38 -1.01 2.91
N GLY A 114 7.45 -1.26 3.62
CA GLY A 114 8.22 -0.16 4.22
C GLY A 114 9.27 -0.63 5.20
N ARG A 115 9.72 0.29 6.05
CA ARG A 115 10.76 0.00 7.05
C ARG A 115 10.36 0.56 8.40
N VAL A 116 10.83 -0.11 9.45
CA VAL A 116 10.58 0.34 10.83
C VAL A 116 11.35 1.62 11.09
N ALA A 117 10.63 2.69 11.38
CA ALA A 117 11.22 3.99 11.72
C ALA A 117 11.36 4.18 13.22
N ARG A 118 10.45 3.61 14.01
CA ARG A 118 10.44 3.79 15.46
C ARG A 118 9.76 2.62 16.15
N PHE A 119 10.34 2.20 17.26
CA PHE A 119 9.75 1.17 18.12
C PHE A 119 8.80 1.83 19.10
N VAL A 120 7.56 1.33 19.20
CA VAL A 120 6.57 1.85 20.15
C VAL A 120 6.52 0.95 21.40
N LYS A 121 6.37 -0.34 21.18
CA LYS A 121 6.39 -1.36 22.23
C LYS A 121 6.57 -2.73 21.55
N SER A 122 6.72 -3.78 22.35
CA SER A 122 6.84 -5.14 21.80
C SER A 122 5.68 -5.43 20.84
N GLY A 123 6.01 -5.75 19.60
CA GLY A 123 5.04 -6.06 18.56
C GLY A 123 4.35 -4.87 17.90
N VAL A 124 4.77 -3.63 18.21
CA VAL A 124 4.17 -2.42 17.60
C VAL A 124 5.26 -1.42 17.25
N GLY A 125 5.24 -0.94 16.02
CA GLY A 125 6.20 0.06 15.56
C GLY A 125 5.60 1.02 14.56
N VAL A 126 6.30 2.13 14.33
CA VAL A 126 5.95 3.08 13.28
C VAL A 126 6.76 2.71 12.03
N VAL A 127 6.05 2.55 10.93
CA VAL A 127 6.63 2.15 9.64
C VAL A 127 6.53 3.32 8.69
N THR A 128 7.66 3.67 8.06
CA THR A 128 7.65 4.60 6.94
C THR A 128 7.42 3.83 5.66
N PHE A 129 6.55 4.34 4.81
CA PHE A 129 6.24 3.69 3.54
C PHE A 129 6.21 4.71 2.42
N ASN A 130 6.52 4.23 1.21
CA ASN A 130 6.45 5.02 -0.01
C ASN A 130 6.25 4.04 -1.16
N THR A 131 5.10 4.09 -1.81
CA THR A 131 4.75 3.14 -2.86
C THR A 131 5.62 3.31 -4.12
N LEU A 132 6.39 4.38 -4.23
CA LEU A 132 7.36 4.55 -5.31
C LEU A 132 8.62 3.72 -5.10
N ILE A 133 8.84 3.23 -3.87
CA ILE A 133 9.96 2.35 -3.54
C ILE A 133 9.40 0.94 -3.41
N THR A 134 9.57 0.13 -4.43
CA THR A 134 8.83 -1.12 -4.58
C THR A 134 9.57 -2.35 -4.08
N ALA A 135 10.80 -2.20 -3.59
CA ALA A 135 11.59 -3.33 -3.13
C ALA A 135 12.46 -2.95 -1.96
N ALA A 136 12.63 -3.91 -1.05
CA ALA A 136 13.65 -3.84 -0.03
C ALA A 136 14.96 -4.23 -0.71
N ALA A 137 15.85 -3.28 -0.86
CA ALA A 137 17.14 -3.53 -1.49
C ALA A 137 17.95 -4.57 -0.71
#